data_349de28274d707a769cd155ebeebafe8
#
_entry.id   349de28274d707a769cd155ebeebafe8
#
_cell.length_a   1.000
_cell.length_b   1.000
_cell.length_c   1.000
_cell.angle_alpha   90.00
_cell.angle_beta   90.00
_cell.angle_gamma   90.00
#
_symmetry.space_group_name_H-M   'P 1'
#
loop_
_entity.id
_entity.type
_entity.pdbx_description
1 polymer ?
#
loop_
_entity_poly.entity_id
_entity_poly.type
_entity_poly.pdbx_seq_one_letter_code
_entity_poly.pdbx_strand_id
1 'polypeptide(L)'
;MDIDLTKWKLVKTGQIEDEFQGFNDEVVFELTDGTVYYQSAYKYNYFYAYRPTVKIYSDGSTRIIIPNGMNDYAEVLETIAIKSRIVNDFNGWSGDSIFELQNGQIWKQDRYKYKYFYAYRPEALIVAIRNHHIMTVKGNSIQVKRIK
;
A
#
# COMPACT_ATOMS: atom_id res chain seq x y z
N MET A 1 -16.18 4.81 -16.53
CA MET A 1 -15.53 5.58 -15.44
C MET A 1 -16.21 6.94 -15.36
N ASP A 2 -16.70 7.28 -14.20
CA ASP A 2 -17.58 8.44 -14.01
C ASP A 2 -16.78 9.69 -13.61
N ILE A 3 -15.69 9.97 -14.30
CA ILE A 3 -14.89 11.14 -14.00
C ILE A 3 -14.54 11.87 -15.29
N ASP A 4 -14.68 13.18 -15.26
CA ASP A 4 -14.30 14.05 -16.36
C ASP A 4 -12.86 14.51 -16.14
N LEU A 5 -11.92 13.90 -16.85
CA LEU A 5 -10.49 14.18 -16.70
C LEU A 5 -10.07 15.53 -17.31
N THR A 6 -10.96 16.26 -17.97
CA THR A 6 -10.60 17.56 -18.55
C THR A 6 -10.19 18.59 -17.49
N LYS A 7 -10.67 18.42 -16.26
CA LYS A 7 -10.34 19.29 -15.13
C LYS A 7 -9.18 18.75 -14.29
N TRP A 8 -8.59 17.64 -14.68
CA TRP A 8 -7.51 16.98 -13.96
C TRP A 8 -6.23 17.06 -14.75
N LYS A 9 -5.12 17.31 -14.06
CA LYS A 9 -3.80 17.36 -14.64
C LYS A 9 -3.04 16.10 -14.30
N LEU A 10 -2.43 15.45 -15.30
CA LEU A 10 -1.53 14.33 -15.07
C LEU A 10 -0.28 14.85 -14.36
N VAL A 11 -0.04 14.37 -13.14
CA VAL A 11 1.11 14.80 -12.35
C VAL A 11 2.18 13.72 -12.23
N LYS A 12 1.82 12.45 -12.52
CA LYS A 12 2.79 11.37 -12.43
C LYS A 12 2.33 10.16 -13.23
N THR A 13 3.30 9.51 -13.88
CA THR A 13 3.14 8.17 -14.44
C THR A 13 4.16 7.29 -13.75
N GLY A 14 3.73 6.13 -13.23
CA GLY A 14 4.60 5.23 -12.49
C GLY A 14 4.21 3.78 -12.69
N GLN A 15 4.87 2.91 -11.93
CA GLN A 15 4.60 1.47 -11.94
C GLN A 15 4.57 0.98 -10.50
N ILE A 16 3.56 0.18 -10.17
CA ILE A 16 3.47 -0.45 -8.84
C ILE A 16 4.57 -1.51 -8.72
N GLU A 17 5.23 -1.55 -7.57
CA GLU A 17 6.39 -2.40 -7.32
C GLU A 17 6.04 -3.88 -7.29
N ASP A 18 4.85 -4.25 -6.81
CA ASP A 18 4.48 -5.64 -6.56
C ASP A 18 3.06 -5.91 -7.04
N GLU A 19 2.41 -6.93 -6.49
CA GLU A 19 1.04 -7.28 -6.85
C GLU A 19 0.07 -6.18 -6.47
N PHE A 20 -0.93 -5.96 -7.32
CA PHE A 20 -2.04 -5.05 -7.09
C PHE A 20 -3.34 -5.84 -7.14
N GLN A 21 -4.19 -5.66 -6.13
CA GLN A 21 -5.45 -6.41 -6.00
C GLN A 21 -6.68 -5.50 -6.04
N GLY A 22 -6.54 -4.31 -6.62
CA GLY A 22 -7.66 -3.37 -6.73
C GLY A 22 -7.75 -2.43 -5.54
N PHE A 23 -8.91 -1.78 -5.42
CA PHE A 23 -9.17 -0.82 -4.35
C PHE A 23 -9.91 -1.48 -3.20
N ASN A 24 -9.61 -1.05 -2.01
CA ASN A 24 -10.25 -1.51 -0.78
C ASN A 24 -10.12 -0.39 0.26
N ASP A 25 -9.99 -0.73 1.53
CA ASP A 25 -9.74 0.22 2.58
C ASP A 25 -8.22 0.43 2.74
N GLU A 26 -7.77 1.67 2.61
CA GLU A 26 -6.39 2.08 2.88
C GLU A 26 -5.31 1.27 2.12
N VAL A 27 -5.57 0.98 0.85
CA VAL A 27 -4.58 0.29 0.00
C VAL A 27 -3.33 1.15 -0.14
N VAL A 28 -2.17 0.53 -0.02
CA VAL A 28 -0.87 1.19 -0.16
C VAL A 28 -0.32 0.90 -1.55
N PHE A 29 0.11 1.95 -2.24
CA PHE A 29 0.69 1.87 -3.58
C PHE A 29 2.16 2.25 -3.49
N GLU A 30 3.03 1.26 -3.49
CA GLU A 30 4.47 1.49 -3.59
C GLU A 30 4.87 1.52 -5.05
N LEU A 31 5.45 2.62 -5.51
CA LEU A 31 5.88 2.75 -6.90
C LEU A 31 7.37 2.43 -7.04
N THR A 32 7.77 2.03 -8.24
CA THR A 32 9.15 1.61 -8.49
C THR A 32 10.18 2.73 -8.32
N ASP A 33 9.74 3.99 -8.34
CA ASP A 33 10.61 5.14 -8.10
C ASP A 33 10.79 5.47 -6.60
N GLY A 34 10.22 4.67 -5.72
CA GLY A 34 10.32 4.85 -4.28
C GLY A 34 9.24 5.73 -3.66
N THR A 35 8.39 6.37 -4.47
CA THR A 35 7.27 7.11 -3.92
C THR A 35 6.17 6.17 -3.46
N VAL A 36 5.44 6.58 -2.43
CA VAL A 36 4.41 5.77 -1.81
C VAL A 36 3.14 6.61 -1.65
N TYR A 37 2.03 6.04 -2.07
CA TYR A 37 0.71 6.63 -1.93
C TYR A 37 -0.19 5.68 -1.16
N TYR A 38 -1.26 6.19 -0.56
CA TYR A 38 -2.27 5.33 0.02
C TYR A 38 -3.66 5.82 -0.37
N GLN A 39 -4.60 4.88 -0.40
CA GLN A 39 -5.99 5.17 -0.70
C GLN A 39 -6.59 5.94 0.47
N SER A 40 -7.01 7.19 0.21
CA SER A 40 -7.45 8.10 1.27
C SER A 40 -8.96 8.12 1.48
N ALA A 41 -9.72 7.59 0.52
CA ALA A 41 -11.17 7.47 0.62
C ALA A 41 -11.59 6.04 0.27
N TYR A 42 -12.49 5.48 1.07
CA TYR A 42 -12.93 4.10 0.85
C TYR A 42 -13.59 3.95 -0.51
N LYS A 43 -13.17 2.90 -1.22
CA LYS A 43 -13.80 2.44 -2.45
C LYS A 43 -13.39 0.99 -2.64
N TYR A 44 -14.33 0.11 -2.90
CA TYR A 44 -14.02 -1.29 -3.17
C TYR A 44 -14.19 -1.58 -4.66
N ASN A 45 -13.13 -2.13 -5.27
CA ASN A 45 -13.20 -2.65 -6.64
C ASN A 45 -12.03 -3.61 -6.84
N TYR A 46 -12.30 -4.92 -6.84
CA TYR A 46 -11.27 -5.92 -7.03
C TYR A 46 -10.78 -5.91 -8.47
N PHE A 47 -9.47 -5.91 -8.63
CA PHE A 47 -8.82 -6.02 -9.94
C PHE A 47 -7.39 -6.47 -9.73
N TYR A 48 -7.03 -7.63 -10.28
CA TYR A 48 -5.69 -8.17 -10.10
C TYR A 48 -4.80 -7.77 -11.27
N ALA A 49 -3.59 -7.30 -10.97
CA ALA A 49 -2.53 -7.08 -11.93
C ALA A 49 -1.17 -7.18 -11.24
N TYR A 50 -0.17 -7.68 -11.96
CA TYR A 50 1.19 -7.74 -11.43
C TYR A 50 1.97 -6.56 -11.97
N ARG A 51 2.45 -5.70 -11.05
CA ARG A 51 3.26 -4.52 -11.37
C ARG A 51 2.63 -3.63 -12.45
N PRO A 52 1.36 -3.26 -12.32
CA PRO A 52 0.72 -2.43 -13.35
C PRO A 52 1.31 -1.03 -13.37
N THR A 53 1.30 -0.40 -14.54
CA THR A 53 1.55 1.03 -14.63
C THR A 53 0.34 1.79 -14.10
N VAL A 54 0.59 3.00 -13.59
CA VAL A 54 -0.46 3.84 -13.01
C VAL A 54 -0.28 5.27 -13.49
N LYS A 55 -1.39 6.00 -13.53
CA LYS A 55 -1.38 7.44 -13.75
C LYS A 55 -2.00 8.11 -12.55
N ILE A 56 -1.38 9.20 -12.09
CA ILE A 56 -1.87 10.00 -10.98
C ILE A 56 -2.20 11.38 -11.50
N TYR A 57 -3.43 11.82 -11.22
CA TYR A 57 -3.94 13.12 -11.66
C TYR A 57 -4.26 13.98 -10.45
N SER A 58 -4.22 15.30 -10.64
CA SER A 58 -4.59 16.28 -9.60
C SER A 58 -5.54 17.32 -10.19
N ASP A 59 -6.50 17.75 -9.40
CA ASP A 59 -7.37 18.89 -9.71
C ASP A 59 -6.95 20.15 -8.96
N GLY A 60 -5.79 20.11 -8.28
CA GLY A 60 -5.29 21.20 -7.45
C GLY A 60 -5.53 21.00 -5.96
N SER A 61 -6.49 20.16 -5.58
CA SER A 61 -6.77 19.86 -4.16
C SER A 61 -6.78 18.36 -3.86
N THR A 62 -7.15 17.56 -4.83
CA THR A 62 -7.29 16.10 -4.67
C THR A 62 -6.45 15.39 -5.72
N ARG A 63 -5.85 14.27 -5.35
CA ARG A 63 -5.16 13.38 -6.28
C ARG A 63 -5.91 12.07 -6.41
N ILE A 64 -5.91 11.52 -7.62
CA ILE A 64 -6.50 10.21 -7.90
C ILE A 64 -5.49 9.35 -8.65
N ILE A 65 -5.59 8.03 -8.46
CA ILE A 65 -4.79 7.05 -9.15
C ILE A 65 -5.67 6.23 -10.08
N ILE A 66 -5.21 6.02 -11.31
CA ILE A 66 -5.87 5.17 -12.29
C ILE A 66 -4.88 4.10 -12.74
N PRO A 67 -5.02 2.86 -12.23
CA PRO A 67 -4.17 1.75 -12.69
C PRO A 67 -4.51 1.34 -14.11
N ASN A 68 -3.49 0.98 -14.88
CA ASN A 68 -3.67 0.52 -16.24
C ASN A 68 -4.52 -0.74 -16.28
N GLY A 69 -5.49 -0.78 -17.19
CA GLY A 69 -6.43 -1.88 -17.33
C GLY A 69 -7.66 -1.76 -16.46
N MET A 70 -7.64 -0.87 -15.49
CA MET A 70 -8.79 -0.60 -14.62
C MET A 70 -9.61 0.56 -15.17
N ASN A 71 -10.92 0.39 -15.25
CA ASN A 71 -11.83 1.47 -15.62
C ASN A 71 -12.40 2.14 -14.37
N ASP A 72 -11.50 2.53 -13.47
CA ASP A 72 -11.88 3.12 -12.18
C ASP A 72 -10.69 3.90 -11.61
N TYR A 73 -10.96 4.70 -10.59
CA TYR A 73 -9.98 5.52 -9.90
C TYR A 73 -10.21 5.47 -8.40
N ALA A 74 -9.19 5.81 -7.63
CA ALA A 74 -9.32 6.02 -6.19
C ALA A 74 -8.60 7.30 -5.79
N GLU A 75 -9.12 7.96 -4.77
CA GLU A 75 -8.44 9.11 -4.17
C GLU A 75 -7.23 8.63 -3.39
N VAL A 76 -6.10 9.34 -3.54
CA VAL A 76 -4.84 8.97 -2.90
C VAL A 76 -4.17 10.18 -2.28
N LEU A 77 -3.33 9.91 -1.27
CA LEU A 77 -2.40 10.87 -0.70
C LEU A 77 -1.01 10.26 -0.74
N GLU A 78 -0.02 11.12 -1.01
CA GLU A 78 1.38 10.70 -0.91
C GLU A 78 1.80 10.65 0.55
N THR A 79 2.66 9.69 0.90
CA THR A 79 3.14 9.52 2.27
C THR A 79 4.60 9.11 2.29
N ILE A 80 5.20 9.20 3.47
CA ILE A 80 6.55 8.72 3.71
C ILE A 80 6.45 7.34 4.35
N ALA A 81 7.31 6.42 3.93
CA ALA A 81 7.30 5.06 4.41
C ALA A 81 8.61 4.68 5.09
N ILE A 82 8.52 3.81 6.08
CA ILE A 82 9.66 3.07 6.62
C ILE A 82 9.79 1.81 5.78
N LYS A 83 10.99 1.55 5.27
CA LYS A 83 11.25 0.37 4.45
C LYS A 83 12.42 -0.39 5.07
N SER A 84 12.15 -1.62 5.51
CA SER A 84 13.17 -2.45 6.16
C SER A 84 12.80 -3.93 6.01
N ARG A 85 13.82 -4.80 6.07
CA ARG A 85 13.57 -6.24 5.97
C ARG A 85 13.14 -6.80 7.31
N ILE A 86 12.23 -7.76 7.28
CA ILE A 86 11.93 -8.61 8.42
C ILE A 86 13.11 -9.57 8.59
N VAL A 87 13.64 -9.69 9.82
CA VAL A 87 14.93 -10.39 10.04
C VAL A 87 14.81 -11.90 10.01
N ASN A 88 13.59 -12.45 10.14
CA ASN A 88 13.36 -13.89 10.22
C ASN A 88 12.46 -14.36 9.08
N ASP A 89 12.16 -15.67 9.09
CA ASP A 89 11.10 -16.20 8.24
C ASP A 89 9.79 -15.49 8.53
N PHE A 90 9.08 -15.16 7.47
CA PHE A 90 7.81 -14.49 7.57
C PHE A 90 6.71 -15.46 7.12
N ASN A 91 5.70 -15.65 7.98
CA ASN A 91 4.63 -16.61 7.74
C ASN A 91 3.26 -15.94 7.59
N GLY A 92 3.24 -14.66 7.26
CA GLY A 92 1.99 -13.91 7.08
C GLY A 92 1.44 -13.35 8.38
N TRP A 93 0.13 -13.27 8.45
CA TRP A 93 -0.60 -12.69 9.59
C TRP A 93 -1.22 -13.80 10.42
N SER A 94 -0.92 -13.85 11.73
CA SER A 94 -1.46 -14.88 12.63
C SER A 94 -2.49 -14.36 13.63
N GLY A 95 -2.74 -13.04 13.64
CA GLY A 95 -3.65 -12.41 14.59
C GLY A 95 -2.92 -11.54 15.60
N ASP A 96 -1.75 -11.98 16.07
CA ASP A 96 -0.93 -11.25 17.04
C ASP A 96 0.55 -11.31 16.68
N SER A 97 0.86 -11.43 15.40
CA SER A 97 2.23 -11.54 14.90
C SER A 97 3.10 -10.36 15.34
N ILE A 98 4.36 -10.66 15.63
CA ILE A 98 5.38 -9.67 15.96
C ILE A 98 6.44 -9.73 14.87
N PHE A 99 6.86 -8.55 14.40
CA PHE A 99 7.79 -8.42 13.29
C PHE A 99 9.00 -7.62 13.75
N GLU A 100 10.18 -8.26 13.75
CA GLU A 100 11.42 -7.58 14.01
C GLU A 100 12.04 -7.17 12.70
N LEU A 101 12.41 -5.90 12.59
CA LEU A 101 12.96 -5.33 11.37
C LEU A 101 14.48 -5.18 11.49
N GLN A 102 15.16 -5.22 10.36
CA GLN A 102 16.61 -5.07 10.29
C GLN A 102 17.08 -3.71 10.83
N ASN A 103 16.23 -2.68 10.77
CA ASN A 103 16.53 -1.37 11.33
C ASN A 103 16.44 -1.30 12.86
N GLY A 104 16.12 -2.40 13.53
CA GLY A 104 16.02 -2.49 14.99
C GLY A 104 14.60 -2.23 15.54
N GLN A 105 13.68 -1.81 14.72
CA GLN A 105 12.31 -1.60 15.15
C GLN A 105 11.57 -2.91 15.30
N ILE A 106 10.61 -2.96 16.22
CA ILE A 106 9.73 -4.10 16.43
C ILE A 106 8.29 -3.62 16.33
N TRP A 107 7.53 -4.27 15.48
CA TRP A 107 6.13 -3.95 15.23
C TRP A 107 5.26 -5.15 15.53
N LYS A 108 4.00 -4.89 15.89
CA LYS A 108 3.04 -5.94 16.25
C LYS A 108 1.77 -5.74 15.42
N GLN A 109 1.17 -6.86 15.01
CA GLN A 109 -0.14 -6.86 14.37
C GLN A 109 -1.16 -6.24 15.33
N ASP A 110 -1.90 -5.22 14.84
CA ASP A 110 -2.80 -4.41 15.66
C ASP A 110 -4.27 -4.52 15.22
N ARG A 111 -4.56 -5.44 14.33
CA ARG A 111 -5.91 -5.79 13.91
C ARG A 111 -5.93 -7.26 13.58
N TYR A 112 -6.91 -7.99 14.08
CA TYR A 112 -6.98 -9.42 13.82
C TYR A 112 -7.20 -9.67 12.34
N LYS A 113 -6.34 -10.52 11.78
CA LYS A 113 -6.45 -11.04 10.44
C LYS A 113 -5.55 -12.26 10.36
N TYR A 114 -6.05 -13.32 9.76
CA TYR A 114 -5.25 -14.51 9.54
C TYR A 114 -5.05 -14.71 8.05
N LYS A 115 -3.79 -14.80 7.63
CA LYS A 115 -3.43 -15.14 6.25
C LYS A 115 -2.03 -15.71 6.26
N TYR A 116 -1.90 -16.99 5.91
CA TYR A 116 -0.60 -17.61 5.76
C TYR A 116 -0.04 -17.32 4.37
N PHE A 117 1.15 -16.76 4.32
CA PHE A 117 1.97 -16.68 3.10
C PHE A 117 3.42 -16.55 3.52
N TYR A 118 4.26 -17.43 2.97
CA TYR A 118 5.63 -17.54 3.40
C TYR A 118 6.54 -16.65 2.56
N ALA A 119 7.49 -15.99 3.22
CA ALA A 119 8.61 -15.30 2.57
C ALA A 119 9.83 -15.32 3.48
N TYR A 120 11.02 -15.43 2.88
CA TYR A 120 12.25 -15.41 3.63
C TYR A 120 12.79 -13.99 3.69
N ARG A 121 12.86 -13.43 4.91
CA ARG A 121 13.37 -12.09 5.17
C ARG A 121 12.82 -11.04 4.18
N PRO A 122 11.50 -10.95 4.04
CA PRO A 122 10.93 -10.07 3.04
C PRO A 122 11.10 -8.61 3.42
N GLU A 123 11.04 -7.75 2.42
CA GLU A 123 10.98 -6.32 2.66
C GLU A 123 9.60 -5.94 3.16
N ALA A 124 9.55 -5.16 4.24
CA ALA A 124 8.32 -4.61 4.78
C ALA A 124 8.29 -3.11 4.56
N LEU A 125 7.14 -2.61 4.15
CA LEU A 125 6.86 -1.19 3.97
C LEU A 125 5.85 -0.79 5.02
N ILE A 126 6.17 0.22 5.85
CA ILE A 126 5.27 0.67 6.90
C ILE A 126 4.96 2.14 6.66
N VAL A 127 3.69 2.46 6.55
CA VAL A 127 3.22 3.83 6.30
C VAL A 127 2.31 4.28 7.44
N ALA A 128 2.40 5.57 7.77
CA ALA A 128 1.48 6.21 8.69
C ALA A 128 0.24 6.66 7.93
N ILE A 129 -0.93 6.23 8.36
CA ILE A 129 -2.19 6.61 7.76
C ILE A 129 -3.09 7.10 8.89
N ARG A 130 -3.41 8.41 8.89
CA ARG A 130 -4.20 9.03 9.96
C ARG A 130 -3.54 8.78 11.34
N ASN A 131 -4.17 8.02 12.22
CA ASN A 131 -3.67 7.75 13.57
C ASN A 131 -3.18 6.32 13.76
N HIS A 132 -2.91 5.59 12.67
CA HIS A 132 -2.43 4.22 12.75
C HIS A 132 -1.37 3.97 11.67
N HIS A 133 -0.79 2.77 11.68
CA HIS A 133 0.23 2.36 10.72
C HIS A 133 -0.21 1.10 9.98
N ILE A 134 0.15 1.02 8.71
CA ILE A 134 -0.10 -0.15 7.87
C ILE A 134 1.23 -0.71 7.41
N MET A 135 1.42 -2.02 7.61
CA MET A 135 2.56 -2.76 7.08
C MET A 135 2.13 -3.50 5.82
N THR A 136 2.92 -3.36 4.76
CA THR A 136 2.70 -4.05 3.50
C THR A 136 3.89 -4.97 3.22
N VAL A 137 3.60 -6.25 2.94
CA VAL A 137 4.59 -7.27 2.57
C VAL A 137 4.05 -8.01 1.35
N LYS A 138 4.80 -7.99 0.24
CA LYS A 138 4.40 -8.67 -1.00
C LYS A 138 2.98 -8.31 -1.45
N GLY A 139 2.61 -7.02 -1.32
CA GLY A 139 1.29 -6.54 -1.72
C GLY A 139 0.16 -6.83 -0.73
N ASN A 140 0.44 -7.49 0.39
CA ASN A 140 -0.55 -7.76 1.44
C ASN A 140 -0.34 -6.81 2.60
N SER A 141 -1.42 -6.29 3.16
CA SER A 141 -1.36 -5.25 4.19
C SER A 141 -2.09 -5.65 5.46
N ILE A 142 -1.59 -5.15 6.59
CA ILE A 142 -2.17 -5.33 7.90
C ILE A 142 -1.89 -4.10 8.77
N GLN A 143 -2.83 -3.74 9.62
CA GLN A 143 -2.60 -2.69 10.60
C GLN A 143 -1.63 -3.18 11.68
N VAL A 144 -0.64 -2.34 11.99
CA VAL A 144 0.39 -2.64 12.99
C VAL A 144 0.57 -1.49 13.93
N LYS A 145 1.21 -1.76 15.07
CA LYS A 145 1.67 -0.73 16.00
C LYS A 145 3.11 -1.01 16.38
N ARG A 146 3.85 0.06 16.61
CA ARG A 146 5.25 -0.05 17.02
C ARG A 146 5.34 -0.36 18.51
N ILE A 147 6.18 -1.34 18.89
CA ILE A 147 6.45 -1.66 20.29
C ILE A 147 7.89 -1.37 20.68
N LYS A 148 8.77 -1.18 19.71
CA LYS A 148 10.15 -0.77 20.02
C LYS A 148 10.78 0.00 18.88
#